data_377b1397673d2d04c0dcb82e9bba526b
#
_entry.id   377b1397673d2d04c0dcb82e9bba526b
#
_cell.length_a   1.000
_cell.length_b   1.000
_cell.length_c   1.000
_cell.angle_alpha   90.00
_cell.angle_beta   90.00
_cell.angle_gamma   90.00
#
_symmetry.space_group_name_H-M   'P 1'
#
loop_
_entity.id
_entity.type
_entity.pdbx_description
1 polymer ?
#
loop_
_entity_poly.entity_id
_entity_poly.type
_entity_poly.pdbx_seq_one_letter_code
_entity_poly.pdbx_strand_id
1 'polypeptide(L)'
;MGLPLEGLRVVDFSRVLAGPHCAQTLLELGADVIKVEPPRGDLSRFAFPRTGEVSGYYAQQNSGKRNVSIDLNVAAAREVALRLCDSADVIVENFRPGTLASFGLDYASVAARNPRVVYASISGYGQTGPWRGRMAYAPTVQAESGLTATTATHHGHADGRLRGDSLSHADVYSGLQAAIAILAALHHREQTGEGQYVDVAMAAVMLAINERVHVDLSNVDLGAERPILGATDHPFFTSPEGTVFVSPMSLVGSLTFPFYLAAMRRPDLADDPRFATPELRLEHLDELHALVQTWILTFDDMASLDAQLDEAKIATGRLRGIREFAETEWARSWPATRRVPDRSGGDITVPGRPWHFSLDTAPPAPRVPALQGEHNEEVLAALGYSAAEVDHLRTQGALVQPGREIPPPEGRAEVTGGALPPVTTSTR
;
A
#
# COMPACT_ATOMS: atom_id res chain seq x y z
N MET A 1 -4.50 25.71 12.60
CA MET A 1 -3.67 24.74 13.34
C MET A 1 -2.99 23.88 12.30
N GLY A 2 -1.75 23.47 12.54
CA GLY A 2 -1.01 22.59 11.65
C GLY A 2 -1.51 21.15 11.66
N LEU A 3 -0.90 20.31 10.82
CA LEU A 3 -1.20 18.87 10.78
C LEU A 3 -0.66 18.17 12.05
N PRO A 4 -1.20 17.00 12.43
CA PRO A 4 -0.87 16.33 13.72
C PRO A 4 0.61 16.06 13.98
N LEU A 5 1.43 15.86 12.96
CA LEU A 5 2.86 15.59 13.09
C LEU A 5 3.73 16.79 12.68
N GLU A 6 3.16 18.01 12.60
CA GLU A 6 3.94 19.21 12.31
C GLU A 6 5.02 19.42 13.36
N GLY A 7 6.25 19.69 12.90
CA GLY A 7 7.44 19.84 13.74
C GLY A 7 8.22 18.54 13.99
N LEU A 8 7.69 17.38 13.68
CA LEU A 8 8.43 16.12 13.78
C LEU A 8 9.26 15.87 12.51
N ARG A 9 10.49 15.42 12.69
CA ARG A 9 11.43 15.07 11.62
C ARG A 9 11.56 13.55 11.47
N VAL A 10 11.33 13.07 10.25
CA VAL A 10 11.53 11.68 9.86
C VAL A 10 12.73 11.56 8.93
N VAL A 11 13.69 10.71 9.25
CA VAL A 11 14.78 10.33 8.35
C VAL A 11 14.45 8.97 7.73
N ASP A 12 14.24 8.99 6.43
CA ASP A 12 13.77 7.85 5.63
C ASP A 12 14.95 7.25 4.83
N PHE A 13 15.59 6.20 5.36
CA PHE A 13 16.61 5.44 4.65
C PHE A 13 16.02 4.38 3.72
N SER A 14 14.72 4.15 3.76
CA SER A 14 14.07 3.05 3.09
C SER A 14 14.03 3.18 1.57
N ARG A 15 13.71 2.07 0.88
CA ARG A 15 13.67 1.99 -0.58
C ARG A 15 12.45 1.24 -1.08
N VAL A 16 12.10 1.45 -2.32
CA VAL A 16 11.06 0.79 -3.10
C VAL A 16 9.67 1.10 -2.59
N LEU A 17 9.11 0.34 -1.61
CA LEU A 17 7.71 0.48 -1.27
C LEU A 17 7.41 0.48 0.24
N ALA A 18 7.67 -0.58 0.99
CA ALA A 18 7.20 -0.71 2.38
C ALA A 18 7.58 0.48 3.28
N GLY A 19 8.87 0.79 3.36
CA GLY A 19 9.35 1.93 4.13
C GLY A 19 8.97 3.28 3.54
N PRO A 20 9.15 3.51 2.21
CA PRO A 20 8.68 4.75 1.58
C PRO A 20 7.20 5.02 1.78
N HIS A 21 6.34 3.99 1.78
CA HIS A 21 4.91 4.11 2.07
C HIS A 21 4.64 4.52 3.52
N CYS A 22 5.36 3.93 4.48
CA CYS A 22 5.32 4.35 5.88
C CYS A 22 5.70 5.84 6.02
N ALA A 23 6.86 6.23 5.49
CA ALA A 23 7.35 7.59 5.58
C ALA A 23 6.44 8.59 4.83
N GLN A 24 5.82 8.18 3.69
CA GLN A 24 4.83 8.99 2.98
C GLN A 24 3.57 9.19 3.85
N THR A 25 3.12 8.16 4.56
CA THR A 25 1.98 8.26 5.50
C THR A 25 2.28 9.28 6.61
N LEU A 26 3.48 9.25 7.20
CA LEU A 26 3.89 10.22 8.22
C LEU A 26 3.97 11.65 7.64
N LEU A 27 4.46 11.80 6.40
CA LEU A 27 4.48 13.07 5.70
C LEU A 27 3.06 13.61 5.43
N GLU A 28 2.11 12.74 5.07
CA GLU A 28 0.70 13.12 4.89
C GLU A 28 0.05 13.57 6.22
N LEU A 29 0.58 13.10 7.35
CA LEU A 29 0.18 13.53 8.69
C LEU A 29 0.89 14.82 9.15
N GLY A 30 1.83 15.37 8.36
CA GLY A 30 2.48 16.65 8.60
C GLY A 30 3.96 16.60 8.99
N ALA A 31 4.56 15.43 9.08
CA ALA A 31 5.98 15.31 9.40
C ALA A 31 6.89 15.89 8.28
N ASP A 32 8.03 16.44 8.66
CA ASP A 32 9.13 16.80 7.78
C ASP A 32 9.95 15.55 7.46
N VAL A 33 9.87 15.05 6.22
CA VAL A 33 10.52 13.79 5.83
C VAL A 33 11.74 14.06 4.96
N ILE A 34 12.90 13.59 5.40
CA ILE A 34 14.16 13.62 4.66
C ILE A 34 14.47 12.21 4.18
N LYS A 35 14.33 11.98 2.87
CA LYS A 35 14.69 10.71 2.24
C LYS A 35 16.18 10.68 1.92
N VAL A 36 16.87 9.65 2.42
CA VAL A 36 18.30 9.44 2.19
C VAL A 36 18.48 8.36 1.12
N GLU A 37 19.08 8.72 -0.01
CA GLU A 37 19.31 7.80 -1.13
C GLU A 37 20.81 7.50 -1.34
N PRO A 38 21.17 6.26 -1.76
CA PRO A 38 22.52 5.94 -2.19
C PRO A 38 22.81 6.57 -3.56
N PRO A 39 24.07 6.57 -4.04
CA PRO A 39 24.45 7.15 -5.34
C PRO A 39 23.72 6.59 -6.55
N ARG A 40 23.20 5.35 -6.45
CA ARG A 40 22.40 4.71 -7.51
C ARG A 40 20.92 5.09 -7.45
N GLY A 41 20.51 5.91 -6.47
CA GLY A 41 19.12 6.29 -6.26
C GLY A 41 18.26 5.14 -5.73
N ASP A 42 16.97 5.43 -5.53
CA ASP A 42 15.95 4.44 -5.25
C ASP A 42 15.53 3.73 -6.54
N LEU A 43 15.39 2.40 -6.50
CA LEU A 43 14.97 1.59 -7.66
C LEU A 43 13.61 2.01 -8.22
N SER A 44 12.72 2.58 -7.38
CA SER A 44 11.41 3.08 -7.81
C SER A 44 11.51 4.25 -8.80
N ARG A 45 12.65 4.96 -8.87
CA ARG A 45 12.91 6.01 -9.88
C ARG A 45 12.93 5.47 -11.32
N PHE A 46 13.23 4.17 -11.48
CA PHE A 46 13.30 3.50 -12.77
C PHE A 46 12.03 2.74 -13.15
N ALA A 47 11.02 2.75 -12.30
CA ALA A 47 9.75 2.06 -12.56
C ALA A 47 8.92 2.80 -13.62
N PHE A 48 8.18 2.03 -14.42
CA PHE A 48 7.24 2.56 -15.39
C PHE A 48 5.81 2.63 -14.80
N PRO A 49 4.95 3.56 -15.31
CA PRO A 49 5.25 4.55 -16.33
C PRO A 49 6.13 5.70 -15.81
N ARG A 50 6.92 6.28 -16.69
CA ARG A 50 7.64 7.54 -16.44
C ARG A 50 6.97 8.65 -17.24
N THR A 51 6.78 9.80 -16.59
CA THR A 51 6.29 11.02 -17.21
C THR A 51 7.31 12.12 -16.90
N GLY A 52 7.80 12.78 -17.91
CA GLY A 52 8.90 13.73 -17.75
C GLY A 52 10.14 13.06 -17.11
N GLU A 53 10.67 13.68 -16.08
CA GLU A 53 11.86 13.19 -15.37
C GLU A 53 11.55 12.21 -14.24
N VAL A 54 10.25 11.96 -13.94
CA VAL A 54 9.85 11.25 -12.74
C VAL A 54 9.08 9.97 -13.08
N SER A 55 9.38 8.89 -12.34
CA SER A 55 8.55 7.68 -12.31
C SER A 55 7.27 7.96 -11.54
N GLY A 56 6.11 7.54 -12.07
CA GLY A 56 4.83 7.61 -11.36
C GLY A 56 4.85 6.82 -10.04
N TYR A 57 5.56 5.70 -10.03
CA TYR A 57 5.73 4.88 -8.82
C TYR A 57 6.54 5.62 -7.74
N TYR A 58 7.65 6.27 -8.12
CA TYR A 58 8.43 7.10 -7.20
C TYR A 58 7.62 8.28 -6.69
N ALA A 59 6.92 8.99 -7.58
CA ALA A 59 6.09 10.12 -7.23
C ALA A 59 5.00 9.77 -6.20
N GLN A 60 4.33 8.64 -6.37
CA GLN A 60 3.29 8.19 -5.45
C GLN A 60 3.82 7.99 -4.03
N GLN A 61 5.04 7.49 -3.86
CA GLN A 61 5.60 7.14 -2.55
C GLN A 61 6.51 8.21 -1.94
N ASN A 62 6.88 9.26 -2.72
CA ASN A 62 7.93 10.17 -2.26
C ASN A 62 7.65 11.66 -2.54
N SER A 63 6.47 12.03 -3.07
CA SER A 63 6.16 13.43 -3.34
C SER A 63 6.05 14.23 -2.06
N GLY A 64 6.85 15.31 -1.98
CA GLY A 64 6.93 16.21 -0.83
C GLY A 64 8.02 15.86 0.18
N LYS A 65 8.72 14.72 0.04
CA LYS A 65 9.92 14.44 0.82
C LYS A 65 11.08 15.27 0.32
N ARG A 66 11.90 15.80 1.21
CA ARG A 66 13.22 16.35 0.86
C ARG A 66 14.16 15.19 0.56
N ASN A 67 15.08 15.36 -0.39
CA ASN A 67 15.97 14.29 -0.81
C ASN A 67 17.44 14.66 -0.59
N VAL A 68 18.15 13.81 0.14
CA VAL A 68 19.60 13.84 0.31
C VAL A 68 20.19 12.58 -0.29
N SER A 69 21.25 12.72 -1.09
CA SER A 69 21.92 11.57 -1.68
C SER A 69 23.38 11.50 -1.24
N ILE A 70 23.71 10.42 -0.50
CA ILE A 70 25.01 10.21 0.11
C ILE A 70 25.53 8.79 -0.13
N ASP A 71 26.85 8.65 -0.22
CA ASP A 71 27.50 7.34 -0.32
C ASP A 71 28.03 6.88 1.04
N LEU A 72 27.28 6.02 1.72
CA LEU A 72 27.65 5.47 3.03
C LEU A 72 28.95 4.63 3.01
N ASN A 73 29.50 4.30 1.84
CA ASN A 73 30.82 3.69 1.74
C ASN A 73 31.95 4.70 2.04
N VAL A 74 31.66 6.00 1.86
CA VAL A 74 32.58 7.09 2.22
C VAL A 74 32.41 7.45 3.70
N ALA A 75 33.51 7.46 4.46
CA ALA A 75 33.46 7.71 5.91
C ALA A 75 32.82 9.07 6.27
N ALA A 76 33.12 10.12 5.51
CA ALA A 76 32.54 11.45 5.72
C ALA A 76 31.01 11.47 5.51
N ALA A 77 30.45 10.64 4.62
CA ALA A 77 29.01 10.49 4.43
C ALA A 77 28.32 9.81 5.62
N ARG A 78 29.00 8.90 6.33
CA ARG A 78 28.47 8.28 7.56
C ARG A 78 28.29 9.30 8.67
N GLU A 79 29.22 10.26 8.81
CA GLU A 79 29.08 11.34 9.78
C GLU A 79 27.86 12.23 9.43
N VAL A 80 27.63 12.52 8.16
CA VAL A 80 26.42 13.21 7.71
C VAL A 80 25.16 12.43 8.10
N ALA A 81 25.16 11.11 7.84
CA ALA A 81 24.04 10.25 8.21
C ALA A 81 23.80 10.21 9.72
N LEU A 82 24.86 10.15 10.54
CA LEU A 82 24.75 10.19 12.00
C LEU A 82 24.16 11.53 12.48
N ARG A 83 24.58 12.67 11.94
CA ARG A 83 23.99 13.97 12.28
C ARG A 83 22.53 14.07 11.86
N LEU A 84 22.13 13.45 10.74
CA LEU A 84 20.73 13.31 10.37
C LEU A 84 19.96 12.53 11.45
N CYS A 85 20.52 11.37 11.88
CA CYS A 85 19.91 10.55 12.94
C CYS A 85 19.84 11.28 14.28
N ASP A 86 20.84 12.07 14.65
CA ASP A 86 20.83 12.90 15.88
C ASP A 86 19.69 13.91 15.87
N SER A 87 19.31 14.41 14.69
CA SER A 87 18.24 15.40 14.52
C SER A 87 16.85 14.80 14.30
N ALA A 88 16.75 13.47 14.21
CA ALA A 88 15.52 12.77 13.86
C ALA A 88 14.64 12.48 15.09
N ASP A 89 13.34 12.66 14.93
CA ASP A 89 12.33 12.11 15.83
C ASP A 89 12.03 10.65 15.50
N VAL A 90 12.03 10.35 14.22
CA VAL A 90 11.73 9.01 13.68
C VAL A 90 12.75 8.63 12.61
N ILE A 91 13.18 7.39 12.63
CA ILE A 91 13.98 6.78 11.55
C ILE A 91 13.21 5.61 10.99
N VAL A 92 13.14 5.53 9.66
CA VAL A 92 12.51 4.42 8.93
C VAL A 92 13.52 3.79 8.00
N GLU A 93 13.66 2.45 8.08
CA GLU A 93 14.50 1.68 7.15
C GLU A 93 13.81 0.35 6.78
N ASN A 94 14.16 -0.21 5.62
CA ASN A 94 13.66 -1.51 5.18
C ASN A 94 14.74 -2.34 4.48
N PHE A 95 15.97 -2.25 4.97
CA PHE A 95 17.07 -3.08 4.49
C PHE A 95 17.04 -4.48 5.11
N ARG A 96 17.92 -5.32 4.60
CA ARG A 96 18.18 -6.61 5.25
C ARG A 96 18.80 -6.38 6.63
N PRO A 97 18.42 -7.19 7.64
CA PRO A 97 19.01 -7.10 8.97
C PRO A 97 20.54 -7.03 8.94
N GLY A 98 21.10 -6.07 9.69
CA GLY A 98 22.54 -5.84 9.75
C GLY A 98 23.10 -4.87 8.71
N THR A 99 22.34 -4.47 7.68
CA THR A 99 22.85 -3.56 6.66
C THR A 99 23.23 -2.19 7.24
N LEU A 100 22.34 -1.53 7.98
CA LEU A 100 22.65 -0.24 8.60
C LEU A 100 23.66 -0.38 9.76
N ALA A 101 23.67 -1.51 10.45
CA ALA A 101 24.67 -1.81 11.47
C ALA A 101 26.09 -1.79 10.91
N SER A 102 26.31 -2.24 9.66
CA SER A 102 27.63 -2.19 9.02
C SER A 102 28.15 -0.77 8.79
N PHE A 103 27.28 0.24 8.88
CA PHE A 103 27.61 1.65 8.77
C PHE A 103 27.56 2.38 10.13
N GLY A 104 27.26 1.68 11.24
CA GLY A 104 27.08 2.29 12.58
C GLY A 104 25.77 3.09 12.70
N LEU A 105 24.77 2.75 11.92
CA LEU A 105 23.46 3.41 11.84
C LEU A 105 22.31 2.52 12.36
N ASP A 106 22.63 1.45 13.10
CA ASP A 106 21.62 0.63 13.78
C ASP A 106 21.01 1.33 14.99
N TYR A 107 19.89 0.80 15.47
CA TYR A 107 19.17 1.38 16.61
C TYR A 107 20.07 1.61 17.85
N ALA A 108 20.89 0.63 18.22
CA ALA A 108 21.72 0.75 19.41
C ALA A 108 22.72 1.92 19.30
N SER A 109 23.38 2.05 18.14
CA SER A 109 24.32 3.12 17.83
C SER A 109 23.64 4.49 17.83
N VAL A 110 22.45 4.58 17.23
CA VAL A 110 21.70 5.84 17.14
C VAL A 110 21.08 6.21 18.48
N ALA A 111 20.45 5.28 19.20
CA ALA A 111 19.81 5.53 20.48
C ALA A 111 20.82 5.98 21.57
N ALA A 112 22.07 5.53 21.50
CA ALA A 112 23.13 6.02 22.38
C ALA A 112 23.41 7.52 22.21
N ARG A 113 23.13 8.10 21.02
CA ARG A 113 23.30 9.52 20.71
C ARG A 113 21.98 10.30 20.83
N ASN A 114 20.88 9.68 20.42
CA ASN A 114 19.53 10.25 20.46
C ASN A 114 18.56 9.28 21.18
N PRO A 115 18.49 9.29 22.51
CA PRO A 115 17.66 8.35 23.28
C PRO A 115 16.15 8.57 23.08
N ARG A 116 15.75 9.68 22.45
CA ARG A 116 14.36 9.97 22.14
C ARG A 116 13.90 9.43 20.77
N VAL A 117 14.79 8.85 19.98
CA VAL A 117 14.47 8.40 18.63
C VAL A 117 13.50 7.21 18.62
N VAL A 118 12.48 7.28 17.79
CA VAL A 118 11.68 6.12 17.40
C VAL A 118 12.29 5.54 16.13
N TYR A 119 12.84 4.34 16.22
CA TYR A 119 13.56 3.69 15.11
C TYR A 119 12.76 2.49 14.59
N ALA A 120 12.27 2.57 13.35
CA ALA A 120 11.45 1.53 12.74
C ALA A 120 12.20 0.79 11.63
N SER A 121 12.34 -0.53 11.80
CA SER A 121 12.85 -1.45 10.78
C SER A 121 11.73 -2.31 10.21
N ILE A 122 11.57 -2.32 8.89
CA ILE A 122 10.60 -3.15 8.19
C ILE A 122 11.37 -4.22 7.41
N SER A 123 11.16 -5.49 7.73
CA SER A 123 11.86 -6.59 7.05
C SER A 123 10.93 -7.76 6.79
N GLY A 124 11.33 -8.69 5.90
CA GLY A 124 10.47 -9.81 5.53
C GLY A 124 10.02 -10.68 6.71
N TYR A 125 10.97 -10.97 7.61
CA TYR A 125 10.77 -11.96 8.68
C TYR A 125 11.23 -11.48 10.06
N GLY A 126 11.39 -10.17 10.25
CA GLY A 126 11.88 -9.56 11.49
C GLY A 126 13.40 -9.49 11.56
N GLN A 127 13.90 -8.76 12.56
CA GLN A 127 15.34 -8.51 12.79
C GLN A 127 16.01 -9.65 13.56
N THR A 128 15.22 -10.56 14.10
CA THR A 128 15.68 -11.73 14.89
C THR A 128 15.11 -13.02 14.33
N GLY A 129 15.48 -14.15 14.93
CA GLY A 129 14.94 -15.44 14.56
C GLY A 129 15.64 -16.13 13.36
N PRO A 130 15.19 -17.35 13.00
CA PRO A 130 15.90 -18.20 12.06
C PRO A 130 15.85 -17.69 10.61
N TRP A 131 14.86 -16.89 10.25
CA TRP A 131 14.66 -16.40 8.88
C TRP A 131 15.13 -14.96 8.65
N ARG A 132 15.70 -14.29 9.65
CA ARG A 132 16.14 -12.89 9.55
C ARG A 132 17.03 -12.60 8.35
N GLY A 133 17.83 -13.56 7.91
CA GLY A 133 18.75 -13.42 6.78
C GLY A 133 18.15 -13.71 5.40
N ARG A 134 16.90 -14.19 5.31
CA ARG A 134 16.27 -14.51 4.02
C ARG A 134 15.99 -13.24 3.22
N MET A 135 16.16 -13.35 1.89
CA MET A 135 15.71 -12.30 0.98
C MET A 135 14.18 -12.28 0.96
N ALA A 136 13.63 -11.07 0.98
CA ALA A 136 12.19 -10.86 1.02
C ALA A 136 11.78 -9.75 0.03
N TYR A 137 10.74 -10.04 -0.72
CA TYR A 137 9.95 -9.10 -1.50
C TYR A 137 8.47 -9.47 -1.30
N ALA A 138 7.56 -8.56 -1.54
CA ALA A 138 6.13 -8.80 -1.29
C ALA A 138 5.64 -10.15 -1.84
N PRO A 139 5.88 -10.55 -3.10
CA PRO A 139 5.38 -11.84 -3.59
C PRO A 139 5.92 -13.05 -2.82
N THR A 140 7.20 -13.01 -2.39
CA THR A 140 7.79 -14.13 -1.64
C THR A 140 7.22 -14.21 -0.22
N VAL A 141 7.02 -13.08 0.44
CA VAL A 141 6.40 -13.04 1.77
C VAL A 141 4.94 -13.45 1.71
N GLN A 142 4.17 -12.96 0.73
CA GLN A 142 2.77 -13.35 0.52
C GLN A 142 2.61 -14.86 0.28
N ALA A 143 3.54 -15.48 -0.46
CA ALA A 143 3.53 -16.91 -0.66
C ALA A 143 3.84 -17.70 0.62
N GLU A 144 4.90 -17.31 1.35
CA GLU A 144 5.33 -17.99 2.59
C GLU A 144 4.33 -17.84 3.74
N SER A 145 3.59 -16.73 3.79
CA SER A 145 2.59 -16.45 4.83
C SER A 145 1.20 -17.04 4.55
N GLY A 146 1.03 -17.75 3.45
CA GLY A 146 -0.23 -18.39 3.08
C GLY A 146 -1.21 -17.52 2.28
N LEU A 147 -1.00 -16.20 2.17
CA LEU A 147 -1.92 -15.31 1.47
C LEU A 147 -2.12 -15.74 0.00
N THR A 148 -1.03 -16.07 -0.70
CA THR A 148 -1.10 -16.54 -2.09
C THR A 148 -1.87 -17.85 -2.21
N ALA A 149 -1.69 -18.78 -1.27
CA ALA A 149 -2.44 -20.04 -1.26
C ALA A 149 -3.93 -19.81 -1.03
N THR A 150 -4.29 -18.97 -0.06
CA THR A 150 -5.70 -18.59 0.21
C THR A 150 -6.35 -17.98 -1.02
N THR A 151 -5.67 -17.02 -1.67
CA THR A 151 -6.16 -16.37 -2.90
C THR A 151 -6.33 -17.37 -4.04
N ALA A 152 -5.34 -18.26 -4.24
CA ALA A 152 -5.38 -19.28 -5.28
C ALA A 152 -6.51 -20.30 -5.06
N THR A 153 -6.73 -20.71 -3.81
CA THR A 153 -7.85 -21.60 -3.46
C THR A 153 -9.19 -20.94 -3.75
N HIS A 154 -9.30 -19.64 -3.43
CA HIS A 154 -10.53 -18.88 -3.67
C HIS A 154 -10.86 -18.74 -5.17
N HIS A 155 -9.88 -18.34 -5.99
CA HIS A 155 -10.09 -18.13 -7.42
C HIS A 155 -10.13 -19.42 -8.24
N GLY A 156 -9.74 -20.55 -7.65
CA GLY A 156 -9.58 -21.80 -8.39
C GLY A 156 -8.38 -21.78 -9.35
N HIS A 157 -8.20 -22.88 -10.06
CA HIS A 157 -7.12 -23.07 -11.03
C HIS A 157 -7.70 -23.40 -12.41
N ALA A 158 -8.46 -22.49 -12.99
CA ALA A 158 -9.15 -22.73 -14.26
C ALA A 158 -8.21 -23.22 -15.39
N ASP A 159 -6.91 -22.87 -15.33
CA ASP A 159 -5.88 -23.30 -16.27
C ASP A 159 -4.75 -24.14 -15.61
N GLY A 160 -4.94 -24.59 -14.38
CA GLY A 160 -3.96 -25.34 -13.59
C GLY A 160 -2.71 -24.55 -13.16
N ARG A 161 -2.70 -23.22 -13.35
CA ARG A 161 -1.56 -22.36 -13.01
C ARG A 161 -1.85 -21.56 -11.76
N LEU A 162 -0.90 -21.58 -10.82
CA LEU A 162 -0.89 -20.68 -9.68
C LEU A 162 -0.61 -19.25 -10.15
N ARG A 163 -1.45 -18.32 -9.71
CA ARG A 163 -1.26 -16.88 -9.96
C ARG A 163 -1.12 -16.16 -8.62
N GLY A 164 -0.15 -15.28 -8.56
CA GLY A 164 -0.01 -14.36 -7.43
C GLY A 164 -0.97 -13.17 -7.58
N ASP A 165 -1.12 -12.42 -6.50
CA ASP A 165 -1.81 -11.14 -6.54
C ASP A 165 -1.01 -10.11 -7.35
N SER A 166 -1.71 -9.19 -8.02
CA SER A 166 -1.11 -8.08 -8.75
C SER A 166 -0.59 -6.97 -7.82
N LEU A 167 -0.96 -7.00 -6.54
CA LEU A 167 -0.62 -5.98 -5.56
C LEU A 167 0.43 -6.48 -4.56
N SER A 168 1.29 -5.55 -4.12
CA SER A 168 2.32 -5.78 -3.10
C SER A 168 1.73 -5.59 -1.70
N HIS A 169 0.76 -6.42 -1.30
CA HIS A 169 0.10 -6.33 0.00
C HIS A 169 1.09 -6.33 1.17
N ALA A 170 2.08 -7.23 1.13
CA ALA A 170 3.08 -7.33 2.19
C ALA A 170 3.85 -6.02 2.40
N ASP A 171 4.19 -5.30 1.33
CA ASP A 171 4.84 -3.99 1.45
C ASP A 171 3.89 -2.93 1.99
N VAL A 172 2.73 -2.75 1.34
CA VAL A 172 1.80 -1.66 1.66
C VAL A 172 1.28 -1.76 3.08
N TYR A 173 0.79 -2.94 3.47
CA TYR A 173 0.27 -3.13 4.82
C TYR A 173 1.36 -3.08 5.89
N SER A 174 2.58 -3.53 5.60
CA SER A 174 3.69 -3.37 6.54
C SER A 174 4.10 -1.91 6.71
N GLY A 175 4.05 -1.11 5.65
CA GLY A 175 4.25 0.33 5.74
C GLY A 175 3.20 1.01 6.63
N LEU A 176 1.92 0.64 6.50
CA LEU A 176 0.84 1.15 7.36
C LEU A 176 0.98 0.69 8.81
N GLN A 177 1.28 -0.59 9.05
CA GLN A 177 1.50 -1.12 10.41
C GLN A 177 2.72 -0.46 11.08
N ALA A 178 3.78 -0.19 10.33
CA ALA A 178 4.92 0.57 10.82
C ALA A 178 4.52 2.00 11.21
N ALA A 179 3.72 2.68 10.39
CA ALA A 179 3.23 4.02 10.72
C ALA A 179 2.38 4.02 12.00
N ILE A 180 1.48 3.03 12.18
CA ILE A 180 0.68 2.86 13.41
C ILE A 180 1.59 2.65 14.62
N ALA A 181 2.57 1.74 14.52
CA ALA A 181 3.51 1.46 15.61
C ALA A 181 4.38 2.67 15.96
N ILE A 182 4.83 3.44 14.95
CA ILE A 182 5.56 4.70 15.14
C ILE A 182 4.69 5.72 15.89
N LEU A 183 3.42 5.90 15.50
CA LEU A 183 2.51 6.82 16.20
C LEU A 183 2.30 6.42 17.65
N ALA A 184 2.15 5.13 17.94
CA ALA A 184 2.07 4.61 19.31
C ALA A 184 3.37 4.86 20.10
N ALA A 185 4.53 4.64 19.46
CA ALA A 185 5.83 4.90 20.07
C ALA A 185 6.09 6.39 20.34
N LEU A 186 5.65 7.28 19.45
CA LEU A 186 5.69 8.72 19.67
C LEU A 186 4.79 9.13 20.84
N HIS A 187 3.59 8.59 20.93
CA HIS A 187 2.70 8.83 22.08
C HIS A 187 3.33 8.35 23.39
N HIS A 188 3.95 7.16 23.41
CA HIS A 188 4.69 6.66 24.56
C HIS A 188 5.85 7.60 24.93
N ARG A 189 6.61 8.08 23.95
CA ARG A 189 7.71 9.02 24.14
C ARG A 189 7.28 10.32 24.80
N GLU A 190 6.10 10.85 24.48
CA GLU A 190 5.58 12.07 25.11
C GLU A 190 5.30 11.86 26.61
N GLN A 191 5.01 10.64 27.02
CA GLN A 191 4.76 10.30 28.44
C GLN A 191 6.03 9.97 29.21
N THR A 192 7.02 9.35 28.58
CA THR A 192 8.22 8.80 29.24
C THR A 192 9.50 9.61 28.99
N GLY A 193 9.53 10.38 27.90
CA GLY A 193 10.74 11.04 27.43
C GLY A 193 11.65 10.15 26.59
N GLU A 194 11.36 8.85 26.46
CA GLU A 194 12.22 7.85 25.82
C GLU A 194 11.62 7.38 24.48
N GLY A 195 12.48 7.27 23.45
CA GLY A 195 12.17 6.62 22.19
C GLY A 195 12.23 5.09 22.32
N GLN A 196 11.98 4.40 21.21
CA GLN A 196 12.06 2.94 21.20
C GLN A 196 12.31 2.37 19.82
N TYR A 197 12.68 1.09 19.80
CA TYR A 197 12.82 0.30 18.58
C TYR A 197 11.49 -0.34 18.18
N VAL A 198 11.16 -0.26 16.89
CA VAL A 198 9.99 -0.89 16.27
C VAL A 198 10.46 -1.87 15.20
N ASP A 199 10.27 -3.15 15.43
CA ASP A 199 10.59 -4.23 14.46
C ASP A 199 9.30 -4.72 13.82
N VAL A 200 9.14 -4.52 12.50
CA VAL A 200 7.97 -4.92 11.73
C VAL A 200 8.33 -6.05 10.77
N ALA A 201 7.81 -7.24 11.05
CA ALA A 201 7.97 -8.41 10.19
C ALA A 201 6.80 -8.50 9.18
N MET A 202 7.09 -8.36 7.89
CA MET A 202 6.08 -8.41 6.82
C MET A 202 5.26 -9.71 6.87
N ALA A 203 5.88 -10.85 7.17
CA ALA A 203 5.18 -12.14 7.29
C ALA A 203 4.15 -12.14 8.43
N ALA A 204 4.46 -11.53 9.57
CA ALA A 204 3.52 -11.39 10.68
C ALA A 204 2.36 -10.44 10.33
N VAL A 205 2.66 -9.36 9.57
CA VAL A 205 1.63 -8.45 9.08
C VAL A 205 0.66 -9.18 8.16
N MET A 206 1.13 -10.06 7.27
CA MET A 206 0.26 -10.83 6.38
C MET A 206 -0.73 -11.71 7.14
N LEU A 207 -0.33 -12.30 8.26
CA LEU A 207 -1.25 -13.05 9.12
C LEU A 207 -2.24 -12.09 9.81
N ALA A 208 -1.77 -10.95 10.30
CA ALA A 208 -2.59 -10.00 11.06
C ALA A 208 -3.69 -9.31 10.22
N ILE A 209 -3.46 -9.13 8.92
CA ILE A 209 -4.44 -8.53 8.01
C ILE A 209 -5.39 -9.53 7.37
N ASN A 210 -5.12 -10.83 7.50
CA ASN A 210 -5.97 -11.88 6.97
C ASN A 210 -7.11 -12.15 7.97
N GLU A 211 -8.27 -11.58 7.73
CA GLU A 211 -9.46 -11.73 8.59
C GLU A 211 -9.97 -13.18 8.66
N ARG A 212 -9.50 -14.04 7.76
CA ARG A 212 -9.90 -15.47 7.67
C ARG A 212 -8.89 -16.42 8.30
N VAL A 213 -7.75 -15.94 8.75
CA VAL A 213 -6.70 -16.80 9.33
C VAL A 213 -7.22 -17.72 10.44
N HIS A 214 -8.24 -17.30 11.19
CA HIS A 214 -8.88 -18.09 12.23
C HIS A 214 -9.55 -19.36 11.69
N VAL A 215 -10.08 -19.35 10.47
CA VAL A 215 -10.66 -20.52 9.81
C VAL A 215 -9.57 -21.55 9.54
N ASP A 216 -8.48 -21.11 8.89
CA ASP A 216 -7.38 -21.99 8.53
C ASP A 216 -6.67 -22.55 9.78
N LEU A 217 -6.47 -21.73 10.83
CA LEU A 217 -5.82 -22.15 12.07
C LEU A 217 -6.72 -23.00 12.98
N SER A 218 -8.05 -22.92 12.84
CA SER A 218 -8.97 -23.75 13.62
C SER A 218 -9.02 -25.21 13.17
N ASN A 219 -8.54 -25.48 11.95
CA ASN A 219 -8.61 -26.79 11.30
C ASN A 219 -10.06 -27.35 11.23
N VAL A 220 -11.05 -26.45 11.11
CA VAL A 220 -12.47 -26.81 10.95
C VAL A 220 -12.83 -26.82 9.47
N ASP A 221 -13.39 -27.94 9.01
CA ASP A 221 -13.98 -28.00 7.68
C ASP A 221 -15.38 -27.33 7.70
N LEU A 222 -15.52 -26.23 6.98
CA LEU A 222 -16.79 -25.51 6.87
C LEU A 222 -17.74 -26.13 5.84
N GLY A 223 -17.31 -27.14 5.09
CA GLY A 223 -18.11 -27.72 4.00
C GLY A 223 -18.52 -26.67 2.97
N ALA A 224 -19.84 -26.64 2.64
CA ALA A 224 -20.42 -25.67 1.72
C ALA A 224 -20.77 -24.32 2.38
N GLU A 225 -20.73 -24.21 3.71
CA GLU A 225 -21.04 -22.96 4.41
C GLU A 225 -20.04 -21.84 4.06
N ARG A 226 -20.54 -20.63 3.97
CA ARG A 226 -19.76 -19.44 3.63
C ARG A 226 -19.83 -18.41 4.76
N PRO A 227 -18.73 -17.71 5.08
CA PRO A 227 -18.75 -16.61 6.03
C PRO A 227 -19.77 -15.53 5.59
N ILE A 228 -20.47 -14.95 6.54
CA ILE A 228 -21.42 -13.85 6.27
C ILE A 228 -20.70 -12.64 5.69
N LEU A 229 -19.54 -12.33 6.28
CA LEU A 229 -18.68 -11.23 5.91
C LEU A 229 -17.33 -11.81 5.52
N GLY A 230 -17.01 -11.77 4.26
CA GLY A 230 -15.75 -12.27 3.75
C GLY A 230 -15.65 -12.06 2.26
N ALA A 231 -14.45 -11.87 1.77
CA ALA A 231 -14.19 -11.58 0.35
C ALA A 231 -14.33 -12.82 -0.56
N THR A 232 -15.03 -13.87 -0.13
CA THR A 232 -15.18 -15.10 -0.89
C THR A 232 -16.58 -15.21 -1.48
N ASP A 233 -16.66 -15.76 -2.68
CA ASP A 233 -17.92 -16.08 -3.37
C ASP A 233 -18.86 -14.88 -3.58
N HIS A 234 -18.30 -13.71 -3.86
CA HIS A 234 -19.13 -12.57 -4.23
C HIS A 234 -19.67 -12.77 -5.63
N PRO A 235 -20.98 -12.96 -5.79
CA PRO A 235 -21.54 -13.12 -7.12
C PRO A 235 -21.45 -11.82 -7.91
N PHE A 236 -21.01 -11.95 -9.18
CA PHE A 236 -21.04 -10.87 -10.15
C PHE A 236 -22.29 -11.03 -11.00
N PHE A 237 -22.97 -9.92 -11.24
CA PHE A 237 -24.17 -9.85 -12.06
C PHE A 237 -24.02 -8.77 -13.12
N THR A 238 -24.80 -8.94 -14.19
CA THR A 238 -24.97 -7.91 -15.22
C THR A 238 -26.20 -7.08 -14.88
N SER A 239 -26.04 -5.77 -14.78
CA SER A 239 -27.13 -4.83 -14.53
C SER A 239 -28.09 -4.72 -15.72
N PRO A 240 -29.29 -4.14 -15.56
CA PRO A 240 -30.19 -3.86 -16.68
C PRO A 240 -29.55 -3.05 -17.81
N GLU A 241 -28.59 -2.18 -17.47
CA GLU A 241 -27.84 -1.33 -18.40
C GLU A 241 -26.64 -2.03 -19.04
N GLY A 242 -26.42 -3.32 -18.76
CA GLY A 242 -25.31 -4.11 -19.31
C GLY A 242 -23.96 -3.91 -18.61
N THR A 243 -23.92 -3.25 -17.45
CA THR A 243 -22.67 -3.11 -16.67
C THR A 243 -22.56 -4.19 -15.59
N VAL A 244 -21.32 -4.61 -15.28
CA VAL A 244 -21.08 -5.60 -14.23
C VAL A 244 -21.08 -4.96 -12.85
N PHE A 245 -21.73 -5.60 -11.90
CA PHE A 245 -21.65 -5.24 -10.49
C PHE A 245 -21.46 -6.47 -9.61
N VAL A 246 -20.99 -6.27 -8.39
CA VAL A 246 -20.80 -7.30 -7.38
C VAL A 246 -21.79 -7.12 -6.23
N SER A 247 -22.29 -8.23 -5.70
CA SER A 247 -22.98 -8.27 -4.41
C SER A 247 -22.05 -8.88 -3.35
N PRO A 248 -22.00 -8.36 -2.11
CA PRO A 248 -21.12 -8.90 -1.07
C PRO A 248 -21.66 -10.17 -0.41
N MET A 249 -22.86 -10.60 -0.77
CA MET A 249 -23.51 -11.77 -0.14
C MET A 249 -23.41 -13.00 -1.01
N SER A 250 -22.96 -14.13 -0.43
CA SER A 250 -22.94 -15.43 -1.09
C SER A 250 -24.35 -15.93 -1.37
N LEU A 251 -24.58 -16.52 -2.54
CA LEU A 251 -25.81 -17.23 -2.86
C LEU A 251 -25.94 -18.58 -2.10
N VAL A 252 -24.82 -19.12 -1.62
CA VAL A 252 -24.74 -20.47 -1.02
C VAL A 252 -25.03 -20.43 0.48
N GLY A 253 -24.52 -19.43 1.20
CA GLY A 253 -24.54 -19.39 2.67
C GLY A 253 -25.94 -19.39 3.28
N SER A 254 -26.13 -20.12 4.35
CA SER A 254 -27.43 -20.22 5.05
C SER A 254 -27.93 -18.88 5.59
N LEU A 255 -27.01 -17.99 5.96
CA LEU A 255 -27.35 -16.69 6.50
C LEU A 255 -27.50 -15.59 5.43
N THR A 256 -26.99 -15.81 4.23
CA THR A 256 -26.98 -14.80 3.16
C THR A 256 -28.04 -15.04 2.08
N PHE A 257 -28.33 -16.29 1.79
CA PHE A 257 -29.37 -16.66 0.82
C PHE A 257 -30.75 -16.06 1.10
N PRO A 258 -31.25 -16.00 2.39
CA PRO A 258 -32.55 -15.38 2.69
C PRO A 258 -32.67 -13.93 2.25
N PHE A 259 -31.58 -13.15 2.16
CA PHE A 259 -31.64 -11.77 1.66
C PHE A 259 -32.01 -11.71 0.20
N TYR A 260 -31.51 -12.66 -0.63
CA TYR A 260 -31.91 -12.76 -2.03
C TYR A 260 -33.36 -13.17 -2.19
N LEU A 261 -33.84 -14.10 -1.33
CA LEU A 261 -35.26 -14.49 -1.34
C LEU A 261 -36.17 -13.30 -1.02
N ALA A 262 -35.76 -12.47 -0.06
CA ALA A 262 -36.48 -11.26 0.27
C ALA A 262 -36.46 -10.23 -0.88
N ALA A 263 -35.29 -9.98 -1.48
CA ALA A 263 -35.13 -9.08 -2.60
C ALA A 263 -35.99 -9.50 -3.81
N MET A 264 -35.97 -10.76 -4.15
CA MET A 264 -36.76 -11.34 -5.25
C MET A 264 -38.24 -11.53 -4.90
N ARG A 265 -38.62 -11.41 -3.62
CA ARG A 265 -39.95 -11.78 -3.11
C ARG A 265 -40.35 -13.21 -3.44
N ARG A 266 -39.37 -14.13 -3.35
CA ARG A 266 -39.46 -15.56 -3.69
C ARG A 266 -39.12 -16.45 -2.49
N PRO A 267 -39.95 -16.43 -1.39
CA PRO A 267 -39.72 -17.30 -0.25
C PRO A 267 -39.87 -18.79 -0.58
N ASP A 268 -40.59 -19.12 -1.65
CA ASP A 268 -40.79 -20.47 -2.16
C ASP A 268 -39.47 -21.18 -2.53
N LEU A 269 -38.43 -20.44 -2.90
CA LEU A 269 -37.13 -21.02 -3.27
C LEU A 269 -36.37 -21.59 -2.05
N ALA A 270 -36.78 -21.25 -0.81
CA ALA A 270 -36.21 -21.86 0.37
C ALA A 270 -36.54 -23.37 0.47
N ASP A 271 -37.71 -23.77 -0.03
CA ASP A 271 -38.21 -25.13 -0.03
C ASP A 271 -37.96 -25.86 -1.35
N ASP A 272 -37.33 -25.19 -2.32
CA ASP A 272 -36.96 -25.83 -3.61
C ASP A 272 -35.89 -26.91 -3.35
N PRO A 273 -36.12 -28.17 -3.78
CA PRO A 273 -35.16 -29.25 -3.56
C PRO A 273 -33.75 -29.00 -4.04
N ARG A 274 -33.56 -28.06 -5.00
CA ARG A 274 -32.24 -27.67 -5.53
C ARG A 274 -31.53 -26.68 -4.63
N PHE A 275 -32.26 -25.92 -3.77
CA PHE A 275 -31.71 -24.78 -3.03
C PHE A 275 -31.91 -24.88 -1.51
N ALA A 276 -32.47 -25.98 -0.99
CA ALA A 276 -32.86 -26.14 0.39
C ALA A 276 -31.68 -26.14 1.39
N THR A 277 -30.50 -26.59 0.96
CA THR A 277 -29.28 -26.58 1.82
C THR A 277 -28.11 -25.88 1.11
N PRO A 278 -27.06 -25.45 1.86
CA PRO A 278 -25.85 -24.90 1.25
C PRO A 278 -25.20 -25.82 0.24
N GLU A 279 -25.15 -27.14 0.51
CA GLU A 279 -24.56 -28.14 -0.39
C GLU A 279 -25.32 -28.20 -1.71
N LEU A 280 -26.66 -28.22 -1.64
CA LEU A 280 -27.51 -28.25 -2.83
C LEU A 280 -27.41 -26.92 -3.61
N ARG A 281 -27.33 -25.78 -2.91
CA ARG A 281 -27.10 -24.50 -3.57
C ARG A 281 -25.75 -24.43 -4.27
N LEU A 282 -24.71 -25.04 -3.67
CA LEU A 282 -23.40 -25.13 -4.29
C LEU A 282 -23.40 -26.04 -5.53
N GLU A 283 -24.09 -27.18 -5.45
CA GLU A 283 -24.27 -28.11 -6.57
C GLU A 283 -25.04 -27.45 -7.73
N HIS A 284 -26.05 -26.66 -7.43
CA HIS A 284 -26.91 -25.97 -8.41
C HIS A 284 -26.60 -24.47 -8.52
N LEU A 285 -25.34 -24.06 -8.25
CA LEU A 285 -24.98 -22.63 -8.16
C LEU A 285 -25.22 -21.90 -9.49
N ASP A 286 -24.90 -22.50 -10.62
CA ASP A 286 -25.10 -21.87 -11.93
C ASP A 286 -26.61 -21.64 -12.21
N GLU A 287 -27.48 -22.57 -11.81
CA GLU A 287 -28.93 -22.42 -11.94
C GLU A 287 -29.44 -21.30 -11.03
N LEU A 288 -28.98 -21.28 -9.78
CA LEU A 288 -29.37 -20.25 -8.83
C LEU A 288 -28.88 -18.84 -9.27
N HIS A 289 -27.64 -18.75 -9.75
CA HIS A 289 -27.10 -17.52 -10.29
C HIS A 289 -27.90 -17.05 -11.51
N ALA A 290 -28.22 -17.95 -12.45
CA ALA A 290 -29.03 -17.61 -13.63
C ALA A 290 -30.46 -17.14 -13.27
N LEU A 291 -31.03 -17.72 -12.21
CA LEU A 291 -32.34 -17.30 -11.69
C LEU A 291 -32.30 -15.87 -11.14
N VAL A 292 -31.30 -15.56 -10.31
CA VAL A 292 -31.10 -14.21 -9.78
C VAL A 292 -30.78 -13.23 -10.91
N GLN A 293 -29.91 -13.59 -11.85
CA GLN A 293 -29.57 -12.77 -12.99
C GLN A 293 -30.81 -12.46 -13.88
N THR A 294 -31.67 -13.45 -14.09
CA THR A 294 -32.91 -13.26 -14.86
C THR A 294 -33.84 -12.27 -14.14
N TRP A 295 -33.95 -12.38 -12.81
CA TRP A 295 -34.74 -11.44 -12.03
C TRP A 295 -34.15 -10.01 -12.07
N ILE A 296 -32.81 -9.85 -11.98
CA ILE A 296 -32.12 -8.56 -12.11
C ILE A 296 -32.49 -7.88 -13.43
N LEU A 297 -32.53 -8.62 -14.53
CA LEU A 297 -32.85 -8.11 -15.85
C LEU A 297 -34.36 -7.77 -16.06
N THR A 298 -35.20 -7.95 -15.06
CA THR A 298 -36.59 -7.46 -15.08
C THR A 298 -36.74 -5.99 -14.71
N PHE A 299 -35.70 -5.36 -14.20
CA PHE A 299 -35.67 -3.94 -13.85
C PHE A 299 -35.30 -3.08 -15.06
N ASP A 300 -35.80 -1.86 -15.12
CA ASP A 300 -35.54 -0.92 -16.20
C ASP A 300 -34.13 -0.28 -16.11
N ASP A 301 -33.66 -0.07 -14.90
CA ASP A 301 -32.36 0.58 -14.62
C ASP A 301 -31.73 0.11 -13.30
N MET A 302 -30.46 0.48 -13.09
CA MET A 302 -29.74 0.14 -11.86
C MET A 302 -30.31 0.84 -10.62
N ALA A 303 -30.89 2.02 -10.76
CA ALA A 303 -31.41 2.75 -9.61
C ALA A 303 -32.64 2.05 -8.99
N SER A 304 -33.54 1.53 -9.83
CA SER A 304 -34.70 0.75 -9.39
C SER A 304 -34.28 -0.59 -8.78
N LEU A 305 -33.27 -1.23 -9.34
CA LEU A 305 -32.68 -2.46 -8.79
C LEU A 305 -32.02 -2.18 -7.43
N ASP A 306 -31.17 -1.14 -7.32
CA ASP A 306 -30.52 -0.76 -6.06
C ASP A 306 -31.53 -0.49 -4.95
N ALA A 307 -32.61 0.22 -5.25
CA ALA A 307 -33.68 0.48 -4.28
C ALA A 307 -34.30 -0.82 -3.73
N GLN A 308 -34.51 -1.83 -4.59
CA GLN A 308 -35.04 -3.13 -4.18
C GLN A 308 -34.04 -3.94 -3.38
N LEU A 309 -32.75 -3.88 -3.76
CA LEU A 309 -31.65 -4.56 -3.06
C LEU A 309 -31.38 -3.91 -1.70
N ASP A 310 -31.42 -2.57 -1.61
CA ASP A 310 -31.29 -1.82 -0.36
C ASP A 310 -32.40 -2.15 0.64
N GLU A 311 -33.67 -2.28 0.18
CA GLU A 311 -34.78 -2.73 1.02
C GLU A 311 -34.47 -4.09 1.65
N ALA A 312 -33.85 -5.00 0.89
CA ALA A 312 -33.42 -6.31 1.34
C ALA A 312 -32.04 -6.30 2.04
N LYS A 313 -31.42 -5.15 2.26
CA LYS A 313 -30.09 -4.99 2.88
C LYS A 313 -28.94 -5.65 2.09
N ILE A 314 -29.08 -5.71 0.79
CA ILE A 314 -28.01 -6.16 -0.12
C ILE A 314 -27.35 -4.92 -0.73
N ALA A 315 -26.09 -4.68 -0.36
CA ALA A 315 -25.29 -3.64 -1.00
C ALA A 315 -24.85 -4.07 -2.42
N THR A 316 -24.60 -3.11 -3.27
CA THR A 316 -24.03 -3.35 -4.60
C THR A 316 -22.77 -2.53 -4.83
N GLY A 317 -21.88 -3.04 -5.67
CA GLY A 317 -20.68 -2.32 -6.09
C GLY A 317 -20.44 -2.50 -7.58
N ARG A 318 -20.58 -1.41 -8.37
CA ARG A 318 -20.27 -1.47 -9.80
C ARG A 318 -18.80 -1.75 -10.03
N LEU A 319 -18.49 -2.72 -10.88
CA LEU A 319 -17.12 -3.01 -11.31
C LEU A 319 -16.60 -1.86 -12.19
N ARG A 320 -15.57 -1.16 -11.69
CA ARG A 320 -14.95 -0.03 -12.37
C ARG A 320 -13.44 -0.21 -12.51
N GLY A 321 -12.90 0.35 -13.58
CA GLY A 321 -11.46 0.59 -13.66
C GLY A 321 -11.05 1.77 -12.75
N ILE A 322 -9.77 1.79 -12.33
CA ILE A 322 -9.24 2.84 -11.43
C ILE A 322 -9.44 4.25 -12.04
N ARG A 323 -9.24 4.42 -13.35
CA ARG A 323 -9.44 5.71 -14.03
C ARG A 323 -10.92 6.14 -13.97
N GLU A 324 -11.83 5.24 -14.27
CA GLU A 324 -13.27 5.50 -14.19
C GLU A 324 -13.70 5.88 -12.77
N PHE A 325 -13.17 5.18 -11.75
CA PHE A 325 -13.43 5.51 -10.36
C PHE A 325 -12.91 6.90 -9.97
N ALA A 326 -11.68 7.24 -10.40
CA ALA A 326 -11.08 8.55 -10.13
C ALA A 326 -11.85 9.72 -10.76
N GLU A 327 -12.64 9.47 -11.81
CA GLU A 327 -13.48 10.44 -12.49
C GLU A 327 -14.90 10.58 -11.92
N THR A 328 -15.26 9.78 -10.91
CA THR A 328 -16.57 9.88 -10.25
C THR A 328 -16.73 11.19 -9.48
N GLU A 329 -17.97 11.62 -9.28
CA GLU A 329 -18.29 12.77 -8.44
C GLU A 329 -17.78 12.58 -7.01
N TRP A 330 -17.92 11.36 -6.47
CA TRP A 330 -17.40 11.02 -5.14
C TRP A 330 -15.89 11.23 -5.06
N ALA A 331 -15.12 10.70 -6.02
CA ALA A 331 -13.67 10.81 -6.00
C ALA A 331 -13.17 12.26 -6.13
N ARG A 332 -13.93 13.10 -6.84
CA ARG A 332 -13.66 14.55 -6.93
C ARG A 332 -14.02 15.30 -5.65
N SER A 333 -15.15 14.96 -5.02
CA SER A 333 -15.60 15.60 -3.78
C SER A 333 -14.74 15.21 -2.57
N TRP A 334 -14.20 13.98 -2.57
CA TRP A 334 -13.32 13.47 -1.52
C TRP A 334 -11.84 13.84 -1.71
N PRO A 335 -11.40 14.53 -2.70
CA PRO A 335 -10.10 14.59 -3.37
C PRO A 335 -9.29 13.28 -3.29
N ALA A 336 -9.90 12.19 -3.79
CA ALA A 336 -9.30 10.85 -3.75
C ALA A 336 -8.00 10.76 -4.59
N THR A 337 -7.78 11.72 -5.49
CA THR A 337 -6.55 11.85 -6.26
C THR A 337 -6.03 13.28 -6.21
N ARG A 338 -4.73 13.46 -6.44
CA ARG A 338 -4.09 14.77 -6.59
C ARG A 338 -3.09 14.75 -7.75
N ARG A 339 -2.77 15.93 -8.27
CA ARG A 339 -1.72 16.13 -9.25
C ARG A 339 -0.42 16.53 -8.58
N VAL A 340 0.68 15.99 -9.05
CA VAL A 340 2.05 16.36 -8.65
C VAL A 340 2.87 16.63 -9.90
N PRO A 341 3.79 17.61 -9.90
CA PRO A 341 4.60 17.95 -11.07
C PRO A 341 5.47 16.78 -11.55
N ASP A 342 5.53 16.57 -12.87
CA ASP A 342 6.40 15.57 -13.48
C ASP A 342 7.85 16.06 -13.73
N ARG A 343 8.14 17.30 -13.33
CA ARG A 343 9.44 18.02 -13.47
C ARG A 343 9.78 18.43 -14.92
N SER A 344 8.88 18.22 -15.89
CA SER A 344 9.05 18.58 -17.29
C SER A 344 7.92 19.47 -17.83
N GLY A 345 7.14 20.06 -16.92
CA GLY A 345 6.04 20.98 -17.26
C GLY A 345 4.66 20.32 -17.34
N GLY A 346 4.58 19.01 -17.09
CA GLY A 346 3.35 18.25 -16.94
C GLY A 346 3.09 17.81 -15.50
N ASP A 347 2.06 16.99 -15.32
CA ASP A 347 1.63 16.44 -14.03
C ASP A 347 1.47 14.92 -14.06
N ILE A 348 1.70 14.31 -12.89
CA ILE A 348 1.37 12.92 -12.60
C ILE A 348 0.20 12.92 -11.63
N THR A 349 -0.84 12.12 -11.90
CA THR A 349 -1.93 11.89 -10.94
C THR A 349 -1.54 10.77 -10.00
N VAL A 350 -1.61 11.05 -8.69
CA VAL A 350 -1.32 10.10 -7.61
C VAL A 350 -2.49 10.07 -6.62
N PRO A 351 -2.61 9.05 -5.76
CA PRO A 351 -3.64 9.04 -4.72
C PRO A 351 -3.57 10.26 -3.80
N GLY A 352 -4.72 10.78 -3.40
CA GLY A 352 -4.87 11.78 -2.35
C GLY A 352 -4.77 11.16 -0.95
N ARG A 353 -4.94 11.98 0.09
CA ARG A 353 -5.05 11.49 1.47
C ARG A 353 -6.37 10.73 1.66
N PRO A 354 -6.38 9.54 2.29
CA PRO A 354 -7.59 8.79 2.51
C PRO A 354 -8.38 9.24 3.76
N TRP A 355 -7.97 10.32 4.41
CA TRP A 355 -8.62 10.89 5.60
C TRP A 355 -8.67 12.41 5.57
N HIS A 356 -9.61 12.98 6.32
CA HIS A 356 -9.71 14.40 6.62
C HIS A 356 -9.70 14.61 8.13
N PHE A 357 -8.99 15.65 8.58
CA PHE A 357 -9.07 16.10 9.96
C PHE A 357 -10.03 17.30 10.05
N SER A 358 -10.90 17.31 11.04
CA SER A 358 -11.88 18.40 11.24
C SER A 358 -11.24 19.79 11.43
N LEU A 359 -9.98 19.82 11.87
CA LEU A 359 -9.20 21.05 12.07
C LEU A 359 -8.29 21.40 10.88
N ASP A 360 -8.21 20.56 9.86
CA ASP A 360 -7.41 20.78 8.65
C ASP A 360 -8.23 21.63 7.67
N THR A 361 -8.11 22.94 7.77
CA THR A 361 -8.84 23.90 6.95
C THR A 361 -8.03 24.43 5.76
N ALA A 362 -6.75 24.11 5.69
CA ALA A 362 -5.87 24.55 4.60
C ALA A 362 -5.80 23.52 3.48
N PRO A 363 -5.83 23.95 2.20
CA PRO A 363 -5.53 23.02 1.11
C PRO A 363 -4.12 22.46 1.30
N PRO A 364 -3.91 21.15 1.02
CA PRO A 364 -2.58 20.57 1.14
C PRO A 364 -1.59 21.32 0.22
N ALA A 365 -0.42 21.65 0.77
CA ALA A 365 0.63 22.30 -0.01
C ALA A 365 1.01 21.44 -1.23
N PRO A 366 1.36 22.06 -2.37
CA PRO A 366 1.85 21.34 -3.53
C PRO A 366 3.05 20.45 -3.13
N ARG A 367 2.98 19.18 -3.47
CA ARG A 367 4.03 18.22 -3.14
C ARG A 367 4.76 17.83 -4.40
N VAL A 368 6.04 18.18 -4.48
CA VAL A 368 6.88 17.92 -5.63
C VAL A 368 7.72 16.67 -5.34
N PRO A 369 7.77 15.70 -6.26
CA PRO A 369 8.72 14.60 -6.14
C PRO A 369 10.14 15.15 -6.36
N ALA A 370 10.99 15.03 -5.35
CA ALA A 370 12.34 15.56 -5.39
C ALA A 370 13.24 14.75 -6.36
N LEU A 371 14.10 15.45 -7.09
CA LEU A 371 15.22 14.83 -7.79
C LEU A 371 16.25 14.30 -6.79
N GLN A 372 17.09 13.39 -7.22
CA GLN A 372 18.12 12.81 -6.35
C GLN A 372 19.11 13.89 -5.88
N GLY A 373 19.32 14.00 -4.56
CA GLY A 373 20.23 14.97 -3.96
C GLY A 373 19.78 16.43 -4.05
N GLU A 374 18.55 16.69 -4.49
CA GLU A 374 18.04 18.06 -4.72
C GLU A 374 18.17 18.96 -3.48
N HIS A 375 18.04 18.39 -2.29
CA HIS A 375 18.06 19.13 -1.03
C HIS A 375 19.36 18.93 -0.22
N ASN A 376 20.44 18.44 -0.87
CA ASN A 376 21.72 18.24 -0.17
C ASN A 376 22.19 19.49 0.57
N GLU A 377 22.25 20.64 -0.12
CA GLU A 377 22.74 21.90 0.46
C GLU A 377 21.85 22.40 1.58
N GLU A 378 20.55 22.44 1.34
CA GLU A 378 19.56 22.91 2.31
C GLU A 378 19.60 22.09 3.60
N VAL A 379 19.57 20.76 3.46
CA VAL A 379 19.55 19.86 4.60
C VAL A 379 20.87 19.88 5.37
N LEU A 380 22.02 19.90 4.66
CA LEU A 380 23.32 19.96 5.34
C LEU A 380 23.54 21.31 6.03
N ALA A 381 23.11 22.41 5.43
CA ALA A 381 23.16 23.73 6.08
C ALA A 381 22.31 23.75 7.37
N ALA A 382 21.12 23.12 7.35
CA ALA A 382 20.29 22.99 8.56
C ALA A 382 20.93 22.09 9.64
N LEU A 383 21.87 21.21 9.27
CA LEU A 383 22.68 20.42 10.21
C LEU A 383 23.97 21.13 10.65
N GLY A 384 24.17 22.39 10.24
CA GLY A 384 25.31 23.21 10.64
C GLY A 384 26.56 23.08 9.76
N TYR A 385 26.47 22.44 8.59
CA TYR A 385 27.58 22.42 7.64
C TYR A 385 27.67 23.75 6.87
N SER A 386 28.88 24.29 6.79
CA SER A 386 29.17 25.44 5.93
C SER A 386 29.22 25.03 4.45
N ALA A 387 29.06 25.99 3.54
CA ALA A 387 29.19 25.74 2.10
C ALA A 387 30.55 25.10 1.73
N ALA A 388 31.63 25.50 2.38
CA ALA A 388 32.97 24.92 2.14
C ALA A 388 33.04 23.44 2.57
N GLU A 389 32.40 23.07 3.68
CA GLU A 389 32.34 21.67 4.12
C GLU A 389 31.46 20.83 3.17
N VAL A 390 30.35 21.39 2.66
CA VAL A 390 29.51 20.71 1.64
C VAL A 390 30.30 20.47 0.37
N ASP A 391 31.07 21.44 -0.11
CA ASP A 391 31.95 21.29 -1.29
C ASP A 391 33.06 20.26 -1.05
N HIS A 392 33.61 20.23 0.14
CA HIS A 392 34.59 19.21 0.51
C HIS A 392 33.98 17.79 0.50
N LEU A 393 32.77 17.62 1.05
CA LEU A 393 32.03 16.34 0.98
C LEU A 393 31.76 15.89 -0.45
N ARG A 394 31.42 16.82 -1.36
CA ARG A 394 31.30 16.54 -2.80
C ARG A 394 32.61 16.07 -3.42
N THR A 395 33.69 16.76 -3.14
CA THR A 395 35.03 16.42 -3.64
C THR A 395 35.47 15.04 -3.20
N GLN A 396 35.09 14.63 -1.99
CA GLN A 396 35.34 13.29 -1.43
C GLN A 396 34.43 12.21 -2.03
N GLY A 397 33.43 12.57 -2.85
CA GLY A 397 32.42 11.63 -3.36
C GLY A 397 31.38 11.21 -2.33
N ALA A 398 31.32 11.88 -1.17
CA ALA A 398 30.36 11.61 -0.13
C ALA A 398 28.94 12.04 -0.50
N LEU A 399 28.81 13.10 -1.31
CA LEU A 399 27.53 13.63 -1.79
C LEU A 399 27.39 13.41 -3.30
N VAL A 400 26.19 13.03 -3.73
CA VAL A 400 25.83 12.97 -5.14
C VAL A 400 25.32 14.32 -5.61
N GLN A 401 25.78 14.79 -6.78
CA GLN A 401 25.31 16.05 -7.34
C GLN A 401 23.86 15.93 -7.85
N PRO A 402 23.02 16.95 -7.60
CA PRO A 402 21.68 17.01 -8.18
C PRO A 402 21.72 16.95 -9.71
N GLY A 403 20.73 16.26 -10.31
CA GLY A 403 20.61 16.17 -11.77
C GLY A 403 21.61 15.24 -12.47
N ARG A 404 22.40 14.46 -11.72
CA ARG A 404 23.21 13.41 -12.32
C ARG A 404 22.29 12.38 -12.99
N GLU A 405 22.50 12.13 -14.28
CA GLU A 405 21.85 10.98 -14.92
C GLU A 405 22.25 9.71 -14.21
N ILE A 406 21.24 9.02 -13.65
CA ILE A 406 21.42 7.70 -13.05
C ILE A 406 21.20 6.70 -14.18
N PRO A 407 22.24 5.98 -14.64
CA PRO A 407 22.04 4.98 -15.67
C PRO A 407 21.09 3.91 -15.14
N PRO A 408 20.12 3.44 -15.94
CA PRO A 408 19.26 2.33 -15.55
C PRO A 408 20.12 1.10 -15.22
N PRO A 409 19.66 0.23 -14.33
CA PRO A 409 20.38 -1.01 -14.04
C PRO A 409 20.61 -1.80 -15.33
N GLU A 410 21.83 -2.28 -15.52
CA GLU A 410 22.23 -3.05 -16.69
C GLU A 410 21.24 -4.19 -16.97
N GLY A 411 20.77 -4.31 -18.20
CA GLY A 411 19.88 -5.38 -18.67
C GLY A 411 18.42 -5.00 -18.94
N ARG A 412 18.02 -3.74 -18.84
CA ARG A 412 16.68 -3.30 -19.30
C ARG A 412 16.73 -2.69 -20.68
N ALA A 413 16.09 -3.39 -21.65
CA ALA A 413 15.72 -2.79 -22.93
C ALA A 413 14.71 -1.64 -22.71
N GLU A 414 14.80 -0.58 -23.50
CA GLU A 414 13.79 0.47 -23.52
C GLU A 414 12.42 -0.14 -23.84
N VAL A 415 11.53 -0.12 -22.87
CA VAL A 415 10.13 -0.46 -23.07
C VAL A 415 9.44 0.78 -23.62
N THR A 416 9.34 0.87 -24.94
CA THR A 416 8.49 1.88 -25.59
C THR A 416 7.03 1.60 -25.21
N GLY A 417 6.41 2.57 -24.51
CA GLY A 417 5.06 2.43 -23.97
C GLY A 417 4.01 2.16 -25.05
N GLY A 418 3.58 0.91 -25.15
CA GLY A 418 2.32 0.55 -25.80
C GLY A 418 1.15 0.80 -24.84
N ALA A 419 0.07 1.39 -25.33
CA ALA A 419 -1.16 1.51 -24.59
C ALA A 419 -1.62 0.10 -24.13
N LEU A 420 -1.99 -0.05 -22.85
CA LEU A 420 -2.61 -1.27 -22.36
C LEU A 420 -3.87 -1.54 -23.20
N PRO A 421 -4.08 -2.78 -23.67
CA PRO A 421 -5.33 -3.13 -24.33
C PRO A 421 -6.50 -2.90 -23.37
N PRO A 422 -7.68 -2.49 -23.87
CA PRO A 422 -8.85 -2.35 -23.03
C PRO A 422 -9.15 -3.69 -22.33
N VAL A 423 -9.55 -3.61 -21.06
CA VAL A 423 -10.00 -4.79 -20.31
C VAL A 423 -11.23 -5.30 -21.02
N THR A 424 -11.05 -6.32 -21.89
CA THR A 424 -12.18 -7.02 -22.49
C THR A 424 -12.72 -7.96 -21.43
N THR A 425 -13.90 -7.65 -20.93
CA THR A 425 -14.74 -8.60 -20.18
C THR A 425 -15.16 -9.69 -21.17
N SER A 426 -14.36 -10.75 -21.24
CA SER A 426 -14.78 -11.97 -21.93
C SER A 426 -15.81 -12.66 -21.05
N THR A 427 -17.06 -12.49 -21.38
CA THR A 427 -18.14 -13.37 -20.93
C THR A 427 -17.90 -14.75 -21.55
N ARG A 428 -17.34 -15.67 -20.81
CA ARG A 428 -17.50 -17.12 -20.99
C ARG A 428 -17.77 -17.74 -19.65
#